data_75a5cc0fa7e6b5960caf7904facd75fd
#
_entry.id   75a5cc0fa7e6b5960caf7904facd75fd
#
_cell.length_a   1.000
_cell.length_b   1.000
_cell.length_c   1.000
_cell.angle_alpha   90.00
_cell.angle_beta   90.00
_cell.angle_gamma   90.00
#
_symmetry.space_group_name_H-M   'P 1'
#
loop_
_entity.id
_entity.type
_entity.pdbx_description
1 polymer ?
#
loop_
_entity_poly.entity_id
_entity_poly.type
_entity_poly.pdbx_seq_one_letter_code
_entity_poly.pdbx_strand_id
1 'polypeptide(L)'
;MAKQSKNRVKLNKQYKSIGKIPVSALKKISEFMDLPALARDIRSSENNMVKHNHRHIDELEEQLKQLGITKEGYAEFVAKNYNQIRLGNKPLSLILAVLLENINHIAAVHLHYDKRENFWLVTTVHAIKPRNLEKIPLIWKR
;
A
#
# COMPACT_ATOMS: atom_id res chain seq x y z
N MET A 1 -32.26 7.75 -5.00
CA MET A 1 -31.63 8.45 -3.88
C MET A 1 -31.21 7.53 -2.75
N ALA A 2 -32.10 6.68 -2.25
CA ALA A 2 -31.76 5.70 -1.23
C ALA A 2 -30.65 4.76 -1.68
N LYS A 3 -30.60 4.42 -2.96
CA LYS A 3 -29.56 3.55 -3.52
C LYS A 3 -28.16 4.16 -3.43
N GLN A 4 -28.04 5.48 -3.62
CA GLN A 4 -26.76 6.15 -3.54
C GLN A 4 -26.23 6.18 -2.12
N SER A 5 -27.09 6.42 -1.14
CA SER A 5 -26.69 6.37 0.28
C SER A 5 -26.21 4.99 0.68
N LYS A 6 -26.91 3.94 0.24
CA LYS A 6 -26.52 2.56 0.53
C LYS A 6 -25.17 2.21 -0.10
N ASN A 7 -24.92 2.70 -1.33
CA ASN A 7 -23.65 2.44 -2.00
C ASN A 7 -22.49 3.14 -1.28
N ARG A 8 -22.69 4.36 -0.80
CA ARG A 8 -21.67 5.08 -0.04
C ARG A 8 -21.33 4.37 1.26
N VAL A 9 -22.34 3.88 1.96
CA VAL A 9 -22.15 3.13 3.21
C VAL A 9 -21.36 1.84 2.94
N LYS A 10 -21.69 1.15 1.84
CA LYS A 10 -20.96 -0.07 1.46
C LYS A 10 -19.51 0.21 1.13
N LEU A 11 -19.22 1.29 0.41
CA LEU A 11 -17.85 1.67 0.07
C LEU A 11 -17.04 1.95 1.34
N ASN A 12 -17.61 2.68 2.30
CA ASN A 12 -16.93 3.00 3.55
C ASN A 12 -16.63 1.74 4.37
N LYS A 13 -17.53 0.76 4.36
CA LYS A 13 -17.34 -0.50 5.08
C LYS A 13 -16.29 -1.41 4.45
N GLN A 14 -15.94 -1.16 3.17
CA GLN A 14 -14.96 -1.98 2.46
C GLN A 14 -13.51 -1.62 2.80
N TYR A 15 -13.28 -0.49 3.46
CA TYR A 15 -11.93 -0.04 3.76
C TYR A 15 -11.54 -0.42 5.18
N LYS A 16 -10.61 -1.36 5.27
CA LYS A 16 -10.10 -1.87 6.54
C LYS A 16 -8.74 -1.26 6.82
N SER A 17 -8.55 -0.74 8.04
CA SER A 17 -7.26 -0.25 8.49
C SER A 17 -6.30 -1.41 8.68
N ILE A 18 -5.12 -1.35 8.04
CA ILE A 18 -4.14 -2.43 8.06
C ILE A 18 -2.75 -2.00 8.52
N GLY A 19 -2.55 -0.71 8.75
CA GLY A 19 -1.26 -0.20 9.21
C GLY A 19 -1.27 1.31 9.31
N LYS A 20 -0.10 1.88 9.63
CA LYS A 20 0.05 3.33 9.79
C LYS A 20 1.37 3.82 9.25
N ILE A 21 1.38 5.06 8.76
CA ILE A 21 2.58 5.78 8.39
C ILE A 21 3.15 6.46 9.65
N PRO A 22 4.41 6.22 10.00
CA PRO A 22 5.02 6.90 11.15
C PRO A 22 5.07 8.42 10.97
N VAL A 23 5.00 9.16 12.07
CA VAL A 23 5.07 10.63 12.02
C VAL A 23 6.38 11.09 11.37
N SER A 24 7.49 10.41 11.67
CA SER A 24 8.78 10.72 11.06
C SER A 24 8.76 10.56 9.54
N ALA A 25 8.01 9.59 9.04
CA ALA A 25 7.89 9.39 7.60
C ALA A 25 7.04 10.47 6.94
N LEU A 26 5.98 10.94 7.59
CA LEU A 26 5.15 12.03 7.05
C LEU A 26 5.96 13.28 6.77
N LYS A 27 6.89 13.59 7.66
CA LYS A 27 7.77 14.73 7.49
C LYS A 27 8.60 14.60 6.21
N LYS A 28 9.17 13.42 6.00
CA LYS A 28 9.95 13.14 4.80
C LYS A 28 9.10 13.15 3.54
N ILE A 29 7.90 12.60 3.60
CA ILE A 29 6.96 12.59 2.47
C ILE A 29 6.65 14.03 2.05
N SER A 30 6.44 14.93 3.02
CA SER A 30 6.14 16.32 2.75
C SER A 30 7.27 17.06 2.03
N GLU A 31 8.49 16.57 2.11
CA GLU A 31 9.62 17.12 1.36
C GLU A 31 9.57 16.75 -0.13
N PHE A 32 8.85 15.70 -0.47
CA PHE A 32 8.76 15.19 -1.84
C PHE A 32 7.47 15.56 -2.56
N MET A 33 6.41 15.89 -1.84
CA MET A 33 5.13 16.22 -2.43
C MET A 33 4.30 17.11 -1.51
N ASP A 34 3.45 17.94 -2.12
CA ASP A 34 2.51 18.77 -1.38
C ASP A 34 1.31 17.93 -0.99
N LEU A 35 1.16 17.67 0.31
CA LEU A 35 0.06 16.87 0.80
C LEU A 35 -1.15 17.77 1.09
N PRO A 36 -2.29 17.55 0.42
CA PRO A 36 -3.51 18.31 0.70
C PRO A 36 -4.12 17.96 2.06
N ALA A 37 -3.70 16.82 2.63
CA ALA A 37 -4.15 16.38 3.94
C ALA A 37 -3.08 15.49 4.56
N LEU A 38 -2.99 15.51 5.89
CA LEU A 38 -2.09 14.61 6.61
C LEU A 38 -2.85 13.34 6.96
N ALA A 39 -2.35 12.22 6.50
CA ALA A 39 -2.97 10.92 6.74
C ALA A 39 -1.91 9.92 7.18
N ARG A 40 -2.23 9.15 8.21
CA ARG A 40 -1.34 8.10 8.70
C ARG A 40 -1.92 6.72 8.48
N ASP A 41 -3.25 6.60 8.46
CA ASP A 41 -3.91 5.33 8.34
C ASP A 41 -3.71 4.73 6.96
N ILE A 42 -3.35 3.44 6.91
CA ILE A 42 -3.23 2.68 5.67
C ILE A 42 -4.40 1.73 5.63
N ARG A 43 -5.20 1.80 4.57
CA ARG A 43 -6.40 0.96 4.43
C ARG A 43 -6.38 0.13 3.17
N SER A 44 -7.05 -0.98 3.25
CA SER A 44 -7.24 -1.89 2.12
C SER A 44 -8.72 -2.18 1.94
N SER A 45 -9.14 -2.31 0.69
CA SER A 45 -10.49 -2.75 0.35
C SER A 45 -10.60 -4.26 0.55
N GLU A 46 -11.79 -4.75 0.92
CA GLU A 46 -12.06 -6.19 0.97
C GLU A 46 -11.87 -6.84 -0.40
N ASN A 47 -12.16 -6.08 -1.45
CA ASN A 47 -11.98 -6.51 -2.82
C ASN A 47 -10.64 -6.05 -3.37
N ASN A 48 -9.73 -5.70 -2.49
CA ASN A 48 -8.44 -5.22 -2.91
C ASN A 48 -7.73 -6.30 -3.71
N MET A 49 -7.59 -5.99 -4.96
CA MET A 49 -7.02 -6.93 -5.89
C MET A 49 -5.52 -6.92 -5.76
N VAL A 50 -5.00 -8.05 -5.37
CA VAL A 50 -3.59 -8.30 -5.57
C VAL A 50 -3.41 -8.38 -7.07
N LYS A 51 -3.05 -7.25 -7.69
CA LYS A 51 -2.78 -7.24 -9.11
C LYS A 51 -1.38 -7.79 -9.32
N HIS A 52 -1.32 -8.95 -9.90
CA HIS A 52 -0.07 -9.48 -10.38
C HIS A 52 -0.27 -9.91 -11.82
N ASN A 53 0.83 -9.91 -12.52
CA ASN A 53 0.89 -10.42 -13.86
C ASN A 53 0.54 -11.91 -13.78
N HIS A 54 -0.41 -12.35 -14.59
CA HIS A 54 -0.84 -13.76 -14.64
C HIS A 54 0.33 -14.74 -14.79
N ARG A 55 1.42 -14.30 -15.37
CA ARG A 55 2.60 -15.14 -15.58
C ARG A 55 3.33 -15.50 -14.27
N HIS A 56 3.10 -14.75 -13.20
CA HIS A 56 3.84 -14.91 -11.96
C HIS A 56 2.97 -15.28 -10.76
N ILE A 57 1.72 -15.66 -11.01
CA ILE A 57 0.79 -16.02 -9.94
C ILE A 57 1.35 -17.19 -9.12
N ASP A 58 1.83 -18.22 -9.82
CA ASP A 58 2.34 -19.42 -9.15
C ASP A 58 3.56 -19.12 -8.31
N GLU A 59 4.46 -18.28 -8.82
CA GLU A 59 5.65 -17.85 -8.09
C GLU A 59 5.25 -17.05 -6.84
N LEU A 60 4.29 -16.16 -6.98
CA LEU A 60 3.81 -15.37 -5.86
C LEU A 60 3.17 -16.25 -4.79
N GLU A 61 2.33 -17.19 -5.19
CA GLU A 61 1.68 -18.11 -4.25
C GLU A 61 2.72 -18.91 -3.45
N GLU A 62 3.76 -19.38 -4.12
CA GLU A 62 4.84 -20.10 -3.46
C GLU A 62 5.56 -19.20 -2.46
N GLN A 63 5.89 -17.98 -2.84
CA GLN A 63 6.56 -17.03 -1.97
C GLN A 63 5.72 -16.68 -0.75
N LEU A 64 4.43 -16.45 -0.94
CA LEU A 64 3.51 -16.16 0.16
C LEU A 64 3.39 -17.35 1.10
N LYS A 65 3.35 -18.56 0.54
CA LYS A 65 3.30 -19.78 1.32
C LYS A 65 4.53 -19.94 2.21
N GLN A 66 5.71 -19.63 1.67
CA GLN A 66 6.95 -19.67 2.44
C GLN A 66 6.93 -18.68 3.60
N LEU A 67 6.26 -17.54 3.43
CA LEU A 67 6.11 -16.53 4.47
C LEU A 67 4.94 -16.83 5.42
N GLY A 68 4.16 -17.87 5.15
CA GLY A 68 2.98 -18.19 5.95
C GLY A 68 1.84 -17.19 5.77
N ILE A 69 1.74 -16.56 4.61
CA ILE A 69 0.78 -15.50 4.34
C ILE A 69 -0.18 -15.94 3.25
N THR A 70 -1.48 -15.59 3.41
CA THR A 70 -2.47 -15.78 2.37
C THR A 70 -2.47 -14.59 1.41
N LYS A 71 -3.09 -14.75 0.24
CA LYS A 71 -3.27 -13.64 -0.70
C LYS A 71 -4.05 -12.49 -0.07
N GLU A 72 -5.07 -12.82 0.71
CA GLU A 72 -5.92 -11.85 1.39
C GLU A 72 -5.13 -11.07 2.44
N GLY A 73 -4.14 -11.69 3.06
CA GLY A 73 -3.31 -11.06 4.07
C GLY A 73 -2.07 -10.35 3.53
N TYR A 74 -1.87 -10.37 2.22
CA TYR A 74 -0.65 -9.84 1.63
C TYR A 74 -0.49 -8.32 1.83
N ALA A 75 -1.54 -7.57 1.55
CA ALA A 75 -1.51 -6.12 1.73
C ALA A 75 -1.23 -5.75 3.19
N GLU A 76 -1.88 -6.42 4.12
CA GLU A 76 -1.68 -6.20 5.55
C GLU A 76 -0.25 -6.53 5.97
N PHE A 77 0.30 -7.63 5.44
CA PHE A 77 1.68 -7.99 5.70
C PHE A 77 2.65 -6.88 5.31
N VAL A 78 2.50 -6.32 4.10
CA VAL A 78 3.36 -5.24 3.65
C VAL A 78 3.14 -3.98 4.49
N ALA A 79 1.89 -3.62 4.75
CA ALA A 79 1.56 -2.43 5.53
C ALA A 79 2.08 -2.49 6.97
N LYS A 80 2.19 -3.67 7.56
CA LYS A 80 2.69 -3.84 8.92
C LYS A 80 4.19 -4.01 9.01
N ASN A 81 4.83 -4.44 7.93
CA ASN A 81 6.24 -4.83 7.98
C ASN A 81 7.16 -4.00 7.09
N TYR A 82 6.63 -3.02 6.35
CA TYR A 82 7.48 -2.24 5.47
C TYR A 82 8.59 -1.54 6.24
N ASN A 83 9.76 -1.50 5.65
CA ASN A 83 10.93 -0.84 6.22
C ASN A 83 11.45 0.29 5.35
N GLN A 84 10.85 0.54 4.20
CA GLN A 84 11.12 1.69 3.35
C GLN A 84 9.84 2.25 2.77
N ILE A 85 9.85 3.57 2.53
CA ILE A 85 8.82 4.25 1.75
C ILE A 85 9.53 4.90 0.57
N ARG A 86 9.02 4.66 -0.63
CA ARG A 86 9.57 5.21 -1.86
C ARG A 86 8.49 6.00 -2.60
N LEU A 87 8.93 6.85 -3.51
CA LEU A 87 8.02 7.73 -4.26
C LEU A 87 7.21 6.92 -5.27
N GLY A 88 5.88 7.08 -5.26
CA GLY A 88 5.04 6.46 -6.27
C GLY A 88 5.16 7.17 -7.61
N ASN A 89 4.77 6.47 -8.69
CA ASN A 89 4.84 7.02 -10.04
C ASN A 89 3.64 7.89 -10.42
N LYS A 90 2.64 7.96 -9.56
CA LYS A 90 1.47 8.81 -9.75
C LYS A 90 1.43 9.91 -8.69
N PRO A 91 0.75 11.05 -8.96
CA PRO A 91 0.62 12.08 -7.94
C PRO A 91 -0.02 11.54 -6.66
N LEU A 92 0.48 11.98 -5.51
CA LEU A 92 -0.03 11.60 -4.19
C LEU A 92 -0.01 10.08 -3.97
N SER A 93 1.03 9.41 -4.47
CA SER A 93 1.19 7.97 -4.28
C SER A 93 2.55 7.66 -3.67
N LEU A 94 2.60 6.56 -2.93
CA LEU A 94 3.79 6.06 -2.27
C LEU A 94 3.95 4.57 -2.55
N ILE A 95 5.16 4.09 -2.43
CA ILE A 95 5.48 2.67 -2.46
C ILE A 95 5.98 2.28 -1.07
N LEU A 96 5.24 1.40 -0.41
CA LEU A 96 5.68 0.79 0.86
C LEU A 96 6.44 -0.48 0.50
N ALA A 97 7.65 -0.64 1.02
CA ALA A 97 8.49 -1.76 0.64
C ALA A 97 8.95 -2.56 1.86
N VAL A 98 8.80 -3.88 1.78
CA VAL A 98 9.38 -4.84 2.71
C VAL A 98 10.58 -5.45 2.00
N LEU A 99 11.76 -5.23 2.55
CA LEU A 99 12.99 -5.79 2.00
C LEU A 99 13.30 -7.09 2.71
N LEU A 100 13.31 -8.17 1.94
CA LEU A 100 13.71 -9.50 2.40
C LEU A 100 14.94 -9.95 1.62
N GLU A 101 15.55 -11.03 2.10
CA GLU A 101 16.84 -11.46 1.60
C GLU A 101 16.87 -11.73 0.10
N ASN A 102 15.89 -12.43 -0.43
CA ASN A 102 15.89 -12.86 -1.83
C ASN A 102 14.94 -12.08 -2.71
N ILE A 103 13.90 -11.51 -2.15
CA ILE A 103 12.88 -10.79 -2.91
C ILE A 103 12.21 -9.77 -2.02
N ASN A 104 11.87 -8.64 -2.60
CA ASN A 104 11.19 -7.57 -1.90
C ASN A 104 9.72 -7.58 -2.25
N HIS A 105 8.90 -7.09 -1.35
CA HIS A 105 7.45 -6.97 -1.57
C HIS A 105 7.06 -5.51 -1.43
N ILE A 106 6.18 -5.06 -2.31
CA ILE A 106 5.74 -3.66 -2.27
C ILE A 106 4.23 -3.55 -2.31
N ALA A 107 3.75 -2.47 -1.71
CA ALA A 107 2.36 -2.04 -1.83
C ALA A 107 2.35 -0.61 -2.34
N ALA A 108 1.62 -0.36 -3.42
CA ALA A 108 1.38 0.99 -3.88
C ALA A 108 0.16 1.53 -3.14
N VAL A 109 0.30 2.73 -2.57
CA VAL A 109 -0.79 3.38 -1.85
C VAL A 109 -1.02 4.77 -2.41
N HIS A 110 -2.28 5.17 -2.48
CA HIS A 110 -2.70 6.49 -2.92
C HIS A 110 -3.36 7.25 -1.79
N LEU A 111 -3.11 8.54 -1.71
CA LEU A 111 -3.78 9.37 -0.72
C LEU A 111 -5.24 9.57 -1.14
N HIS A 112 -6.13 9.07 -0.32
CA HIS A 112 -7.55 9.36 -0.39
C HIS A 112 -7.87 10.43 0.64
N TYR A 113 -8.52 11.51 0.22
CA TYR A 113 -8.88 12.57 1.15
C TYR A 113 -10.22 13.19 0.75
N ASP A 114 -11.00 13.48 1.75
CA ASP A 114 -12.26 14.19 1.58
C ASP A 114 -12.53 15.00 2.86
N LYS A 115 -13.73 15.53 2.99
CA LYS A 115 -14.10 16.34 4.16
C LYS A 115 -14.21 15.53 5.45
N ARG A 116 -14.29 14.22 5.36
CA ARG A 116 -14.53 13.32 6.50
C ARG A 116 -13.31 12.56 6.94
N GLU A 117 -12.55 12.03 6.00
CA GLU A 117 -11.43 11.15 6.33
C GLU A 117 -10.32 11.27 5.32
N ASN A 118 -9.12 10.98 5.81
CA ASN A 118 -7.91 10.93 5.00
C ASN A 118 -7.17 9.65 5.33
N PHE A 119 -6.79 8.91 4.32
CA PHE A 119 -6.02 7.69 4.51
C PHE A 119 -5.28 7.32 3.22
N TRP A 120 -4.31 6.42 3.38
CA TRP A 120 -3.58 5.88 2.24
C TRP A 120 -4.22 4.56 1.83
N LEU A 121 -4.76 4.51 0.63
CA LEU A 121 -5.46 3.32 0.13
C LEU A 121 -4.51 2.46 -0.69
N VAL A 122 -4.39 1.18 -0.32
CA VAL A 122 -3.62 0.23 -1.09
C VAL A 122 -4.32 -0.04 -2.42
N THR A 123 -3.59 0.15 -3.51
CA THR A 123 -4.11 -0.10 -4.87
C THR A 123 -3.55 -1.38 -5.46
N THR A 124 -2.27 -1.67 -5.23
CA THR A 124 -1.64 -2.90 -5.73
C THR A 124 -0.64 -3.42 -4.72
N VAL A 125 -0.43 -4.73 -4.72
CA VAL A 125 0.61 -5.39 -3.92
C VAL A 125 1.28 -6.42 -4.81
N HIS A 126 2.61 -6.42 -4.83
CA HIS A 126 3.34 -7.43 -5.61
C HIS A 126 4.78 -7.53 -5.15
N ALA A 127 5.46 -8.57 -5.62
CA ALA A 127 6.89 -8.75 -5.41
C ALA A 127 7.66 -7.93 -6.43
N ILE A 128 8.86 -7.49 -6.06
CA ILE A 128 9.72 -6.71 -6.93
C ILE A 128 11.18 -7.13 -6.74
N LYS A 129 11.93 -7.16 -7.82
CA LYS A 129 13.36 -7.46 -7.75
C LYS A 129 14.13 -6.27 -7.16
N PRO A 130 15.19 -6.51 -6.38
CA PRO A 130 15.96 -5.41 -5.76
C PRO A 130 16.42 -4.37 -6.78
N ARG A 131 16.87 -4.81 -7.95
CA ARG A 131 17.32 -3.91 -9.03
C ARG A 131 16.23 -2.91 -9.43
N ASN A 132 15.00 -3.39 -9.53
CA ASN A 132 13.89 -2.53 -9.96
C ASN A 132 13.46 -1.59 -8.83
N LEU A 133 13.51 -2.06 -7.59
CA LEU A 133 13.18 -1.22 -6.44
C LEU A 133 14.18 -0.06 -6.31
N GLU A 134 15.46 -0.30 -6.53
CA GLU A 134 16.50 0.72 -6.42
C GLU A 134 16.31 1.89 -7.38
N LYS A 135 15.58 1.69 -8.46
CA LYS A 135 15.28 2.76 -9.43
C LYS A 135 14.22 3.73 -8.92
N ILE A 136 13.51 3.38 -7.88
CA ILE A 136 12.43 4.20 -7.31
C ILE A 136 13.02 5.07 -6.21
N PRO A 137 12.82 6.41 -6.25
CA PRO A 137 13.41 7.29 -5.23
C PRO A 137 13.00 6.93 -3.83
N LEU A 138 13.98 6.86 -2.93
CA LEU A 138 13.77 6.56 -1.52
C LEU A 138 13.35 7.83 -0.78
N ILE A 139 12.27 7.75 -0.01
CA ILE A 139 11.78 8.85 0.82
C ILE A 139 12.18 8.65 2.27
N TRP A 140 11.95 7.44 2.79
CA TRP A 140 12.13 7.14 4.20
C TRP A 140 12.53 5.68 4.37
N LYS A 141 13.36 5.40 5.35
CA LYS A 141 13.67 4.03 5.77
C LYS A 141 13.68 3.94 7.29
N ARG A 142 13.24 2.78 7.76
CA ARG A 142 13.23 2.48 9.19
C ARG A 142 14.64 2.30 9.73
#